data_9a1f9b6a657930c1454335dc63a9d29e
#
_entry.id   9a1f9b6a657930c1454335dc63a9d29e
#
_cell.length_a   1.000
_cell.length_b   1.000
_cell.length_c   1.000
_cell.angle_alpha   90.00
_cell.angle_beta   90.00
_cell.angle_gamma   90.00
#
_symmetry.space_group_name_H-M   'P 1'
#
loop_
_entity.id
_entity.type
_entity.pdbx_description
1 polymer ?
#
loop_
_entity_poly.entity_id
_entity_poly.type
_entity_poly.pdbx_seq_one_letter_code
_entity_poly.pdbx_strand_id
1 'polypeptide(L)'
;VPLGGPNPIRIQSMTNTPTQDTEACVAQAKRIVDAGGEYVRLTTQGVKEAENLMNINIGLRSTGYMVPLVADVHFNPKVADVAAQYAEKVRINPGNYVDPGRTFKQLEYTDEEYAAELQKIRDRFVPFLNICKENHTAVRIGVNHGSLSDRIMSRYGDTPEGMVESCMEFLRICVDEKFTDVVISIKASNTVVMVKTVRLLVSVMEQEGMSFPLHLGVTEAGDGEDGRIKSALGIGALLADGLGDTIRVSLSEEPEAEIPVARKLVDYITSRRNHPYIPGMEAPDFNYLSPVRRKTRPVRNIGGDHLPVVLADRMDGRMETHPQFTPDYIYAGRALPEQTEPGVQYILDADVWKGEPDTWPAFNYAQLELMETCAAELKFLFTPYMALTREVVACLKQHPEAVVVSQSNHPNRVGEHRALAHQLTVEGLQNPVIFFQHYAEDTAEDLQIKAGADMGALIFDGLCDGIYLFNQGKLSHAVIDATAFGILQAGRIRTSKTEYISCPG
;
A
#
# COMPACT_ATOMS: atom_id res chain seq x y z
N VAL A 1 11.52 -11.90 19.44
CA VAL A 1 10.18 -11.36 19.21
C VAL A 1 9.50 -12.20 18.14
N PRO A 2 8.46 -12.96 18.45
CA PRO A 2 7.75 -13.79 17.48
C PRO A 2 6.91 -12.94 16.55
N LEU A 3 6.79 -13.37 15.28
CA LEU A 3 5.97 -12.73 14.26
C LEU A 3 5.22 -13.78 13.43
N GLY A 4 4.14 -13.36 12.76
CA GLY A 4 3.29 -14.24 11.97
C GLY A 4 2.25 -15.01 12.80
N GLY A 5 1.32 -15.68 12.13
CA GLY A 5 0.22 -16.40 12.78
C GLY A 5 -0.62 -15.48 13.69
N PRO A 6 -0.83 -15.87 14.96
CA PRO A 6 -1.64 -15.09 15.91
C PRO A 6 -0.89 -13.88 16.50
N ASN A 7 0.38 -13.68 16.19
CA ASN A 7 1.16 -12.60 16.76
C ASN A 7 0.72 -11.25 16.19
N PRO A 8 0.90 -10.14 16.95
CA PRO A 8 0.64 -8.81 16.44
C PRO A 8 1.51 -8.45 15.23
N ILE A 9 1.04 -7.54 14.39
CA ILE A 9 1.86 -6.97 13.31
C ILE A 9 3.01 -6.18 13.94
N ARG A 10 4.25 -6.55 13.60
CA ARG A 10 5.46 -5.96 14.18
C ARG A 10 5.95 -4.77 13.39
N ILE A 11 6.54 -3.81 14.07
CA ILE A 11 7.07 -2.58 13.48
C ILE A 11 8.59 -2.61 13.52
N GLN A 12 9.18 -2.38 12.35
CA GLN A 12 10.62 -2.35 12.15
C GLN A 12 11.06 -0.97 11.63
N SER A 13 12.24 -0.52 12.03
CA SER A 13 12.97 0.54 11.34
C SER A 13 14.42 0.11 11.07
N MET A 14 15.17 0.99 10.44
CA MET A 14 16.52 0.72 9.98
C MET A 14 17.44 1.86 10.36
N THR A 15 18.63 1.55 10.87
CA THR A 15 19.65 2.58 11.15
C THR A 15 20.16 3.22 9.85
N ASN A 16 20.54 4.48 9.94
CA ASN A 16 21.24 5.21 8.88
C ASN A 16 22.69 5.56 9.28
N THR A 17 23.17 5.03 10.39
CA THR A 17 24.52 5.15 10.87
C THR A 17 25.45 4.13 10.22
N PRO A 18 26.76 4.40 10.04
CA PRO A 18 27.70 3.39 9.60
C PRO A 18 27.76 2.22 10.57
N THR A 19 27.56 0.99 10.09
CA THR A 19 27.46 -0.21 10.95
C THR A 19 28.78 -0.57 11.63
N GLN A 20 29.91 0.00 11.21
CA GLN A 20 31.20 -0.08 11.91
C GLN A 20 31.31 0.85 13.10
N ASP A 21 30.43 1.85 13.22
CA ASP A 21 30.37 2.76 14.36
C ASP A 21 29.40 2.20 15.42
N THR A 22 29.98 1.46 16.37
CA THR A 22 29.22 0.78 17.42
C THR A 22 28.41 1.76 18.28
N GLU A 23 29.01 2.87 18.69
CA GLU A 23 28.35 3.84 19.58
C GLU A 23 27.17 4.52 18.89
N ALA A 24 27.37 4.96 17.65
CA ALA A 24 26.30 5.58 16.85
C ALA A 24 25.15 4.59 16.58
N CYS A 25 25.44 3.35 16.22
CA CYS A 25 24.45 2.32 15.99
C CYS A 25 23.67 1.98 17.25
N VAL A 26 24.34 1.81 18.39
CA VAL A 26 23.66 1.55 19.67
C VAL A 26 22.77 2.70 20.06
N ALA A 27 23.24 3.94 19.95
CA ALA A 27 22.46 5.12 20.28
C ALA A 27 21.20 5.24 19.40
N GLN A 28 21.33 5.03 18.10
CA GLN A 28 20.20 5.11 17.18
C GLN A 28 19.22 3.94 17.36
N ALA A 29 19.71 2.73 17.57
CA ALA A 29 18.87 1.57 17.87
C ALA A 29 18.02 1.80 19.13
N LYS A 30 18.60 2.41 20.18
CA LYS A 30 17.84 2.77 21.38
C LYS A 30 16.73 3.76 21.08
N ARG A 31 17.00 4.81 20.29
CA ARG A 31 15.95 5.78 19.89
C ARG A 31 14.81 5.09 19.12
N ILE A 32 15.14 4.16 18.21
CA ILE A 32 14.13 3.38 17.48
C ILE A 32 13.28 2.54 18.44
N VAL A 33 13.90 1.86 19.39
CA VAL A 33 13.19 1.04 20.39
C VAL A 33 12.34 1.91 21.33
N ASP A 34 12.89 3.03 21.80
CA ASP A 34 12.18 3.96 22.68
C ASP A 34 10.96 4.60 21.99
N ALA A 35 11.01 4.74 20.65
CA ALA A 35 9.85 5.13 19.85
C ALA A 35 8.82 4.02 19.62
N GLY A 36 9.13 2.77 19.99
CA GLY A 36 8.24 1.60 19.86
C GLY A 36 8.64 0.60 18.78
N GLY A 37 9.85 0.70 18.22
CA GLY A 37 10.37 -0.26 17.24
C GLY A 37 10.63 -1.64 17.89
N GLU A 38 10.21 -2.70 17.21
CA GLU A 38 10.29 -4.09 17.70
C GLU A 38 11.42 -4.89 17.04
N TYR A 39 11.96 -4.38 15.94
CA TYR A 39 13.13 -4.86 15.22
C TYR A 39 13.98 -3.68 14.75
N VAL A 40 15.30 -3.84 14.76
CA VAL A 40 16.22 -2.84 14.21
C VAL A 40 17.05 -3.49 13.11
N ARG A 41 16.99 -2.94 11.90
CA ARG A 41 17.75 -3.40 10.75
C ARG A 41 19.00 -2.54 10.56
N LEU A 42 20.13 -3.18 10.27
CA LEU A 42 21.41 -2.53 10.02
C LEU A 42 21.94 -2.96 8.66
N THR A 43 22.39 -2.01 7.85
CA THR A 43 23.08 -2.30 6.58
C THR A 43 24.39 -3.05 6.87
N THR A 44 24.59 -4.18 6.22
CA THR A 44 25.73 -5.08 6.46
C THR A 44 26.36 -5.43 5.12
N GLN A 45 27.24 -4.56 4.63
CA GLN A 45 27.83 -4.67 3.29
C GLN A 45 29.09 -5.53 3.25
N GLY A 46 29.82 -5.59 4.35
CA GLY A 46 31.08 -6.30 4.45
C GLY A 46 31.23 -7.15 5.70
N VAL A 47 32.27 -7.96 5.72
CA VAL A 47 32.59 -8.84 6.86
C VAL A 47 32.83 -8.05 8.14
N LYS A 48 33.46 -6.87 8.05
CA LYS A 48 33.71 -6.00 9.21
C LYS A 48 32.44 -5.51 9.87
N GLU A 49 31.44 -5.09 9.05
CA GLU A 49 30.12 -4.72 9.54
C GLU A 49 29.42 -5.91 10.20
N ALA A 50 29.51 -7.09 9.57
CA ALA A 50 28.91 -8.31 10.10
C ALA A 50 29.52 -8.72 11.43
N GLU A 51 30.85 -8.67 11.57
CA GLU A 51 31.55 -8.92 12.83
C GLU A 51 31.19 -7.88 13.90
N ASN A 52 31.03 -6.61 13.52
CA ASN A 52 30.69 -5.54 14.46
C ASN A 52 29.28 -5.64 15.03
N LEU A 53 28.38 -6.42 14.40
CA LEU A 53 27.06 -6.70 14.97
C LEU A 53 27.16 -7.31 16.37
N MET A 54 28.20 -8.09 16.65
CA MET A 54 28.47 -8.61 17.99
C MET A 54 28.64 -7.45 19.01
N ASN A 55 29.44 -6.46 18.68
CA ASN A 55 29.69 -5.31 19.58
C ASN A 55 28.43 -4.48 19.77
N ILE A 56 27.64 -4.27 18.70
CA ILE A 56 26.37 -3.56 18.77
C ILE A 56 25.37 -4.31 19.67
N ASN A 57 25.29 -5.64 19.52
CA ASN A 57 24.47 -6.49 20.38
C ASN A 57 24.90 -6.37 21.86
N ILE A 58 26.19 -6.50 22.13
CA ILE A 58 26.72 -6.36 23.50
C ILE A 58 26.36 -4.99 24.08
N GLY A 59 26.54 -3.92 23.32
CA GLY A 59 26.22 -2.54 23.75
C GLY A 59 24.73 -2.36 24.07
N LEU A 60 23.84 -2.96 23.31
CA LEU A 60 22.41 -2.95 23.58
C LEU A 60 22.05 -3.79 24.81
N ARG A 61 22.49 -5.05 24.86
CA ARG A 61 22.17 -5.99 25.95
C ARG A 61 22.70 -5.52 27.29
N SER A 62 23.91 -4.96 27.34
CA SER A 62 24.51 -4.42 28.57
C SER A 62 23.73 -3.27 29.17
N THR A 63 22.90 -2.61 28.39
CA THR A 63 22.03 -1.49 28.82
C THR A 63 20.55 -1.86 28.88
N GLY A 64 20.21 -3.15 28.79
CA GLY A 64 18.87 -3.68 28.99
C GLY A 64 17.98 -3.68 27.74
N TYR A 65 18.51 -3.33 26.57
CA TYR A 65 17.77 -3.37 25.30
C TYR A 65 17.86 -4.75 24.66
N MET A 66 16.73 -5.46 24.54
CA MET A 66 16.64 -6.82 24.05
C MET A 66 16.10 -6.92 22.62
N VAL A 67 16.10 -5.82 21.88
CA VAL A 67 15.58 -5.77 20.50
C VAL A 67 16.38 -6.69 19.58
N PRO A 68 15.72 -7.51 18.73
CA PRO A 68 16.39 -8.27 17.70
C PRO A 68 17.03 -7.39 16.63
N LEU A 69 18.24 -7.73 16.22
CA LEU A 69 18.93 -7.09 15.11
C LEU A 69 18.72 -7.89 13.82
N VAL A 70 18.46 -7.15 12.74
CA VAL A 70 18.33 -7.70 11.39
C VAL A 70 19.51 -7.22 10.56
N ALA A 71 20.40 -8.13 10.16
CA ALA A 71 21.49 -7.81 9.25
C ALA A 71 20.98 -7.76 7.81
N ASP A 72 21.12 -6.62 7.17
CA ASP A 72 20.73 -6.43 5.77
C ASP A 72 21.95 -6.63 4.87
N VAL A 73 22.14 -7.84 4.40
CA VAL A 73 23.31 -8.26 3.62
C VAL A 73 23.11 -7.99 2.14
N HIS A 74 24.14 -7.43 1.52
CA HIS A 74 24.18 -7.13 0.09
C HIS A 74 25.38 -7.79 -0.59
N PHE A 75 25.15 -8.38 -1.75
CA PHE A 75 26.13 -8.83 -2.75
C PHE A 75 27.13 -9.92 -2.35
N ASN A 76 27.29 -10.26 -1.07
CA ASN A 76 28.34 -11.20 -0.67
C ASN A 76 27.80 -12.27 0.30
N PRO A 77 27.68 -13.52 -0.15
CA PRO A 77 27.23 -14.63 0.69
C PRO A 77 28.06 -14.88 1.96
N LYS A 78 29.37 -14.61 1.92
CA LYS A 78 30.25 -14.76 3.11
C LYS A 78 29.87 -13.80 4.23
N VAL A 79 29.38 -12.61 3.88
CA VAL A 79 28.90 -11.63 4.86
C VAL A 79 27.66 -12.16 5.57
N ALA A 80 26.77 -12.84 4.85
CA ALA A 80 25.59 -13.49 5.43
C ALA A 80 25.99 -14.59 6.42
N ASP A 81 26.99 -15.41 6.09
CA ASP A 81 27.49 -16.48 6.97
C ASP A 81 28.03 -15.92 8.30
N VAL A 82 28.76 -14.81 8.25
CA VAL A 82 29.27 -14.13 9.46
C VAL A 82 28.14 -13.48 10.24
N ALA A 83 27.27 -12.74 9.56
CA ALA A 83 26.14 -12.06 10.18
C ALA A 83 25.18 -13.02 10.90
N ALA A 84 25.01 -14.24 10.38
CA ALA A 84 24.17 -15.26 10.99
C ALA A 84 24.62 -15.69 12.39
N GLN A 85 25.88 -15.46 12.75
CA GLN A 85 26.42 -15.76 14.07
C GLN A 85 26.12 -14.67 15.11
N TYR A 86 25.81 -13.45 14.67
CA TYR A 86 25.73 -12.28 15.54
C TYR A 86 24.41 -11.50 15.47
N ALA A 87 23.56 -11.77 14.48
CA ALA A 87 22.24 -11.17 14.35
C ALA A 87 21.15 -12.21 14.59
N GLU A 88 20.01 -11.78 15.06
CA GLU A 88 18.83 -12.64 15.25
C GLU A 88 18.13 -12.97 13.91
N LYS A 89 18.34 -12.13 12.90
CA LYS A 89 17.83 -12.35 11.54
C LYS A 89 18.81 -11.83 10.50
N VAL A 90 18.94 -12.53 9.38
CA VAL A 90 19.73 -12.09 8.24
C VAL A 90 18.82 -11.95 7.02
N ARG A 91 18.82 -10.79 6.41
CA ARG A 91 18.19 -10.59 5.11
C ARG A 91 19.20 -10.86 4.00
N ILE A 92 18.80 -11.69 3.06
CA ILE A 92 19.48 -11.89 1.79
C ILE A 92 18.60 -11.40 0.65
N ASN A 93 19.23 -11.04 -0.47
CA ASN A 93 18.53 -10.66 -1.69
C ASN A 93 18.77 -11.73 -2.77
N PRO A 94 17.72 -12.47 -3.17
CA PRO A 94 17.84 -13.49 -4.22
C PRO A 94 18.49 -12.99 -5.51
N GLY A 95 18.28 -11.74 -5.87
CA GLY A 95 18.79 -11.13 -7.10
C GLY A 95 20.32 -10.98 -7.15
N ASN A 96 21.01 -11.04 -6.01
CA ASN A 96 22.46 -10.84 -5.94
C ASN A 96 23.17 -11.69 -4.87
N TYR A 97 22.52 -12.74 -4.37
CA TYR A 97 23.11 -13.62 -3.37
C TYR A 97 24.08 -14.63 -4.00
N VAL A 98 23.68 -15.31 -5.06
CA VAL A 98 24.52 -16.25 -5.84
C VAL A 98 24.68 -15.75 -7.26
N ASP A 99 23.60 -15.32 -7.88
CA ASP A 99 23.65 -14.68 -9.19
C ASP A 99 24.48 -13.39 -9.14
N PRO A 100 25.24 -13.07 -10.18
CA PRO A 100 25.92 -11.79 -10.26
C PRO A 100 24.90 -10.64 -10.24
N GLY A 101 25.32 -9.51 -9.70
CA GLY A 101 24.49 -8.30 -9.73
C GLY A 101 24.05 -7.96 -11.15
N ARG A 102 22.88 -7.32 -11.27
CA ARG A 102 22.23 -6.99 -12.54
C ARG A 102 23.19 -6.21 -13.47
N THR A 103 23.39 -6.73 -14.67
CA THR A 103 24.20 -6.11 -15.73
C THR A 103 23.38 -5.76 -16.97
N PHE A 104 22.07 -5.99 -16.94
CA PHE A 104 21.14 -5.76 -18.05
C PHE A 104 21.45 -6.58 -19.32
N LYS A 105 22.02 -7.76 -19.15
CA LYS A 105 22.27 -8.69 -20.23
C LYS A 105 21.10 -9.63 -20.44
N GLN A 106 20.75 -9.85 -21.71
CA GLN A 106 19.87 -10.94 -22.08
C GLN A 106 20.66 -12.25 -22.09
N LEU A 107 20.21 -13.22 -21.30
CA LEU A 107 20.83 -14.54 -21.18
C LEU A 107 19.85 -15.59 -21.74
N GLU A 108 20.42 -16.55 -22.44
CA GLU A 108 19.66 -17.69 -22.95
C GLU A 108 20.15 -18.96 -22.22
N TYR A 109 19.22 -19.74 -21.72
CA TYR A 109 19.48 -21.00 -21.03
C TYR A 109 18.61 -22.10 -21.60
N THR A 110 19.18 -23.29 -21.81
CA THR A 110 18.36 -24.52 -21.91
C THR A 110 17.79 -24.84 -20.52
N ASP A 111 16.83 -25.73 -20.47
CA ASP A 111 16.24 -26.15 -19.17
C ASP A 111 17.27 -26.84 -18.29
N GLU A 112 18.22 -27.59 -18.86
CA GLU A 112 19.34 -28.22 -18.16
C GLU A 112 20.32 -27.19 -17.60
N GLU A 113 20.66 -26.18 -18.39
CA GLU A 113 21.54 -25.07 -17.96
C GLU A 113 20.87 -24.25 -16.84
N TYR A 114 19.58 -23.98 -16.96
CA TYR A 114 18.84 -23.28 -15.92
C TYR A 114 18.76 -24.09 -14.62
N ALA A 115 18.51 -25.40 -14.71
CA ALA A 115 18.54 -26.29 -13.56
C ALA A 115 19.93 -26.34 -12.89
N ALA A 116 21.01 -26.24 -13.66
CA ALA A 116 22.39 -26.16 -13.11
C ALA A 116 22.59 -24.83 -12.35
N GLU A 117 22.03 -23.72 -12.79
CA GLU A 117 22.06 -22.45 -12.04
C GLU A 117 21.27 -22.56 -10.72
N LEU A 118 20.11 -23.21 -10.71
CA LEU A 118 19.36 -23.48 -9.49
C LEU A 118 20.16 -24.37 -8.51
N GLN A 119 20.92 -25.34 -9.03
CA GLN A 119 21.77 -26.18 -8.18
C GLN A 119 22.89 -25.36 -7.55
N LYS A 120 23.50 -24.42 -8.25
CA LYS A 120 24.51 -23.50 -7.68
C LYS A 120 23.93 -22.66 -6.53
N ILE A 121 22.69 -22.20 -6.69
CA ILE A 121 21.98 -21.48 -5.60
C ILE A 121 21.85 -22.40 -4.40
N ARG A 122 21.38 -23.63 -4.60
CA ARG A 122 21.23 -24.62 -3.53
C ARG A 122 22.56 -24.92 -2.82
N ASP A 123 23.62 -25.18 -3.59
CA ASP A 123 24.94 -25.51 -3.07
C ASP A 123 25.53 -24.40 -2.19
N ARG A 124 25.16 -23.15 -2.46
CA ARG A 124 25.63 -22.01 -1.66
C ARG A 124 24.68 -21.67 -0.51
N PHE A 125 23.38 -21.84 -0.69
CA PHE A 125 22.37 -21.43 0.28
C PHE A 125 22.20 -22.42 1.42
N VAL A 126 22.29 -23.73 1.16
CA VAL A 126 22.13 -24.77 2.19
C VAL A 126 23.18 -24.66 3.29
N PRO A 127 24.49 -24.48 3.02
CA PRO A 127 25.46 -24.23 4.08
C PRO A 127 25.15 -23.03 4.97
N PHE A 128 24.64 -21.94 4.38
CA PHE A 128 24.20 -20.78 5.12
C PHE A 128 22.98 -21.10 6.03
N LEU A 129 21.98 -21.84 5.52
CA LEU A 129 20.86 -22.30 6.33
C LEU A 129 21.31 -23.15 7.52
N ASN A 130 22.36 -23.97 7.35
CA ASN A 130 22.92 -24.77 8.45
C ASN A 130 23.54 -23.87 9.53
N ILE A 131 24.28 -22.83 9.14
CA ILE A 131 24.80 -21.85 10.10
C ILE A 131 23.62 -21.16 10.84
N CYS A 132 22.56 -20.82 10.15
CA CYS A 132 21.36 -20.23 10.75
C CYS A 132 20.69 -21.19 11.75
N LYS A 133 20.60 -22.49 11.43
CA LYS A 133 20.08 -23.51 12.36
C LYS A 133 20.91 -23.59 13.63
N GLU A 134 22.24 -23.64 13.51
CA GLU A 134 23.17 -23.71 14.63
C GLU A 134 23.09 -22.48 15.55
N ASN A 135 22.87 -21.32 15.00
CA ASN A 135 22.81 -20.04 15.74
C ASN A 135 21.39 -19.58 16.07
N HIS A 136 20.35 -20.34 15.75
CA HIS A 136 18.95 -19.94 15.90
C HIS A 136 18.61 -18.60 15.22
N THR A 137 19.20 -18.40 14.05
CA THR A 137 19.04 -17.17 13.25
C THR A 137 17.94 -17.35 12.22
N ALA A 138 16.98 -16.43 12.19
CA ALA A 138 15.96 -16.38 11.15
C ALA A 138 16.52 -15.82 9.83
N VAL A 139 15.87 -16.15 8.72
CA VAL A 139 16.23 -15.63 7.40
C VAL A 139 15.09 -14.81 6.83
N ARG A 140 15.39 -13.61 6.35
CA ARG A 140 14.48 -12.85 5.52
C ARG A 140 14.91 -12.92 4.06
N ILE A 141 14.05 -13.47 3.23
CA ILE A 141 14.21 -13.48 1.77
C ILE A 141 13.58 -12.20 1.24
N GLY A 142 14.42 -11.25 0.85
CA GLY A 142 14.00 -9.90 0.48
C GLY A 142 14.28 -9.61 -0.99
N VAL A 143 13.23 -9.61 -1.81
CA VAL A 143 13.28 -9.27 -3.24
C VAL A 143 12.93 -7.80 -3.44
N ASN A 144 13.78 -7.09 -4.17
CA ASN A 144 13.51 -5.72 -4.62
C ASN A 144 13.34 -5.71 -6.14
N HIS A 145 12.35 -4.97 -6.63
CA HIS A 145 12.04 -4.86 -8.05
C HIS A 145 13.28 -4.45 -8.89
N GLY A 146 14.03 -3.46 -8.43
CA GLY A 146 15.20 -2.94 -9.15
C GLY A 146 16.46 -3.85 -9.15
N SER A 147 16.46 -4.96 -8.40
CA SER A 147 17.63 -5.82 -8.21
C SER A 147 17.43 -7.28 -8.60
N LEU A 148 16.49 -7.58 -9.49
CA LEU A 148 16.34 -8.91 -10.06
C LEU A 148 17.59 -9.29 -10.86
N SER A 149 18.03 -10.57 -10.79
CA SER A 149 19.16 -11.06 -11.57
C SER A 149 18.87 -11.07 -13.06
N ASP A 150 19.93 -10.97 -13.89
CA ASP A 150 19.77 -11.08 -15.35
C ASP A 150 19.16 -12.43 -15.76
N ARG A 151 19.40 -13.49 -15.02
CA ARG A 151 18.82 -14.83 -15.24
C ARG A 151 17.28 -14.80 -15.10
N ILE A 152 16.78 -14.23 -14.02
CA ILE A 152 15.33 -14.06 -13.80
C ILE A 152 14.73 -13.11 -14.83
N MET A 153 15.38 -11.98 -15.07
CA MET A 153 14.94 -11.00 -16.06
C MET A 153 14.82 -11.58 -17.46
N SER A 154 15.78 -12.43 -17.84
CA SER A 154 15.82 -13.03 -19.18
C SER A 154 14.70 -14.07 -19.39
N ARG A 155 14.32 -14.79 -18.35
CA ARG A 155 13.30 -15.84 -18.44
C ARG A 155 11.88 -15.36 -18.16
N TYR A 156 11.72 -14.48 -17.18
CA TYR A 156 10.41 -14.03 -16.69
C TYR A 156 10.11 -12.56 -16.96
N GLY A 157 11.12 -11.77 -17.35
CA GLY A 157 11.00 -10.33 -17.54
C GLY A 157 10.98 -9.54 -16.22
N ASP A 158 10.84 -8.23 -16.34
CA ASP A 158 10.68 -7.30 -15.21
C ASP A 158 9.19 -7.25 -14.81
N THR A 159 8.72 -8.35 -14.24
CA THR A 159 7.30 -8.63 -14.01
C THR A 159 7.07 -9.07 -12.56
N PRO A 160 5.84 -8.97 -12.04
CA PRO A 160 5.48 -9.60 -10.77
C PRO A 160 5.81 -11.09 -10.72
N GLU A 161 5.61 -11.82 -11.81
CA GLU A 161 5.92 -13.23 -11.95
C GLU A 161 7.43 -13.50 -11.75
N GLY A 162 8.28 -12.65 -12.33
CA GLY A 162 9.74 -12.72 -12.15
C GLY A 162 10.16 -12.46 -10.70
N MET A 163 9.56 -11.48 -10.05
CA MET A 163 9.82 -11.21 -8.63
C MET A 163 9.40 -12.38 -7.74
N VAL A 164 8.22 -12.95 -7.99
CA VAL A 164 7.70 -14.10 -7.25
C VAL A 164 8.60 -15.31 -7.44
N GLU A 165 8.99 -15.64 -8.67
CA GLU A 165 9.85 -16.80 -8.93
C GLU A 165 11.25 -16.62 -8.30
N SER A 166 11.81 -15.42 -8.33
CA SER A 166 13.06 -15.10 -7.63
C SER A 166 12.99 -15.45 -6.13
N CYS A 167 11.86 -15.20 -5.50
CA CYS A 167 11.60 -15.58 -4.12
C CYS A 167 11.38 -17.09 -3.96
N MET A 168 10.53 -17.68 -4.80
CA MET A 168 10.13 -19.09 -4.70
C MET A 168 11.28 -20.06 -4.87
N GLU A 169 12.27 -19.74 -5.69
CA GLU A 169 13.48 -20.56 -5.84
C GLU A 169 14.18 -20.79 -4.50
N PHE A 170 14.27 -19.77 -3.65
CA PHE A 170 14.86 -19.87 -2.30
C PHE A 170 13.92 -20.53 -1.29
N LEU A 171 12.61 -20.25 -1.37
CA LEU A 171 11.63 -20.84 -0.46
C LEU A 171 11.52 -22.35 -0.63
N ARG A 172 11.59 -22.86 -1.86
CA ARG A 172 11.59 -24.30 -2.12
C ARG A 172 12.77 -25.00 -1.45
N ILE A 173 13.95 -24.36 -1.46
CA ILE A 173 15.12 -24.87 -0.75
C ILE A 173 14.89 -24.87 0.77
N CYS A 174 14.32 -23.79 1.32
CA CYS A 174 13.99 -23.72 2.75
C CYS A 174 13.04 -24.85 3.17
N VAL A 175 12.02 -25.14 2.36
CA VAL A 175 11.07 -26.24 2.61
C VAL A 175 11.76 -27.59 2.56
N ASP A 176 12.59 -27.84 1.54
CA ASP A 176 13.36 -29.09 1.40
C ASP A 176 14.30 -29.32 2.59
N GLU A 177 14.94 -28.26 3.06
CA GLU A 177 15.86 -28.31 4.20
C GLU A 177 15.14 -28.23 5.57
N LYS A 178 13.81 -28.20 5.58
CA LYS A 178 12.98 -28.05 6.79
C LYS A 178 13.35 -26.82 7.62
N PHE A 179 13.73 -25.74 6.95
CA PHE A 179 14.02 -24.45 7.57
C PHE A 179 12.78 -23.56 7.52
N THR A 180 12.15 -23.33 8.68
CA THR A 180 10.86 -22.64 8.79
C THR A 180 10.94 -21.23 9.37
N ASP A 181 12.09 -20.83 9.90
CA ASP A 181 12.31 -19.49 10.45
C ASP A 181 12.57 -18.47 9.34
N VAL A 182 11.58 -18.32 8.47
CA VAL A 182 11.66 -17.51 7.25
C VAL A 182 10.63 -16.39 7.29
N VAL A 183 11.08 -15.20 6.88
CA VAL A 183 10.22 -14.04 6.58
C VAL A 183 10.47 -13.64 5.14
N ILE A 184 9.44 -13.18 4.44
CA ILE A 184 9.58 -12.76 3.06
C ILE A 184 9.28 -11.28 2.93
N SER A 185 10.03 -10.56 2.11
CA SER A 185 9.66 -9.22 1.70
C SER A 185 9.77 -9.06 0.19
N ILE A 186 8.76 -8.43 -0.37
CA ILE A 186 8.73 -7.93 -1.74
C ILE A 186 8.63 -6.41 -1.64
N LYS A 187 9.56 -5.69 -2.24
CA LYS A 187 9.59 -4.23 -2.21
C LYS A 187 9.74 -3.65 -3.61
N ALA A 188 9.00 -2.60 -3.85
CA ALA A 188 9.10 -1.77 -5.04
C ALA A 188 8.79 -0.31 -4.68
N SER A 189 9.27 0.62 -5.46
CA SER A 189 8.89 2.04 -5.38
C SER A 189 7.52 2.29 -6.02
N ASN A 190 7.15 1.46 -6.99
CA ASN A 190 5.84 1.46 -7.60
C ASN A 190 4.87 0.65 -6.73
N THR A 191 3.91 1.33 -6.11
CA THR A 191 2.92 0.74 -5.22
C THR A 191 2.04 -0.31 -5.91
N VAL A 192 1.69 -0.10 -7.18
CA VAL A 192 0.90 -1.05 -7.98
C VAL A 192 1.66 -2.37 -8.17
N VAL A 193 2.94 -2.28 -8.53
CA VAL A 193 3.81 -3.45 -8.70
C VAL A 193 3.97 -4.18 -7.37
N MET A 194 4.21 -3.46 -6.28
CA MET A 194 4.39 -4.05 -4.96
C MET A 194 3.16 -4.83 -4.50
N VAL A 195 1.98 -4.22 -4.55
CA VAL A 195 0.72 -4.86 -4.12
C VAL A 195 0.39 -6.07 -4.99
N LYS A 196 0.48 -5.93 -6.31
CA LYS A 196 0.22 -7.01 -7.26
C LYS A 196 1.17 -8.20 -7.04
N THR A 197 2.46 -7.92 -6.82
CA THR A 197 3.47 -8.96 -6.58
C THR A 197 3.23 -9.71 -5.28
N VAL A 198 2.91 -9.00 -4.19
CA VAL A 198 2.63 -9.65 -2.89
C VAL A 198 1.39 -10.53 -2.97
N ARG A 199 0.31 -10.07 -3.60
CA ARG A 199 -0.91 -10.86 -3.83
C ARG A 199 -0.58 -12.14 -4.61
N LEU A 200 0.19 -12.03 -5.69
CA LEU A 200 0.62 -13.16 -6.50
C LEU A 200 1.50 -14.14 -5.69
N LEU A 201 2.46 -13.63 -4.92
CA LEU A 201 3.32 -14.44 -4.08
C LEU A 201 2.52 -15.30 -3.09
N VAL A 202 1.54 -14.70 -2.41
CA VAL A 202 0.68 -15.42 -1.46
C VAL A 202 -0.08 -16.54 -2.18
N SER A 203 -0.65 -16.28 -3.34
CA SER A 203 -1.36 -17.28 -4.14
C SER A 203 -0.45 -18.44 -4.55
N VAL A 204 0.77 -18.14 -5.02
CA VAL A 204 1.74 -19.17 -5.43
C VAL A 204 2.23 -19.98 -4.23
N MET A 205 2.51 -19.34 -3.09
CA MET A 205 2.87 -20.04 -1.86
C MET A 205 1.77 -21.01 -1.41
N GLU A 206 0.52 -20.57 -1.42
CA GLU A 206 -0.62 -21.43 -1.05
C GLU A 206 -0.75 -22.64 -1.98
N GLN A 207 -0.57 -22.45 -3.27
CA GLN A 207 -0.59 -23.55 -4.26
C GLN A 207 0.53 -24.58 -4.02
N GLU A 208 1.68 -24.15 -3.51
CA GLU A 208 2.81 -25.02 -3.18
C GLU A 208 2.80 -25.46 -1.69
N GLY A 209 1.75 -25.17 -0.93
CA GLY A 209 1.61 -25.57 0.47
C GLY A 209 2.48 -24.79 1.46
N MET A 210 2.85 -23.56 1.12
CA MET A 210 3.67 -22.69 1.95
C MET A 210 2.84 -21.59 2.62
N SER A 211 3.25 -21.19 3.84
CA SER A 211 2.60 -20.15 4.63
C SER A 211 3.63 -19.38 5.46
N PHE A 212 4.53 -18.65 4.81
CA PHE A 212 5.56 -17.87 5.48
C PHE A 212 5.09 -16.44 5.76
N PRO A 213 5.52 -15.84 6.91
CA PRO A 213 5.23 -14.46 7.25
C PRO A 213 5.76 -13.46 6.22
N LEU A 214 5.04 -12.33 6.09
CA LEU A 214 5.37 -11.26 5.16
C LEU A 214 5.81 -10.00 5.90
N HIS A 215 6.91 -9.40 5.45
CA HIS A 215 7.35 -8.07 5.80
C HIS A 215 7.00 -7.10 4.67
N LEU A 216 6.20 -6.08 4.96
CA LEU A 216 5.72 -5.13 3.98
C LEU A 216 6.48 -3.80 4.06
N GLY A 217 6.70 -3.19 2.90
CA GLY A 217 7.29 -1.86 2.80
C GLY A 217 7.30 -1.35 1.37
N VAL A 218 7.19 -0.03 1.22
CA VAL A 218 7.39 0.68 -0.04
C VAL A 218 8.78 1.28 -0.01
N THR A 219 9.60 1.03 -1.03
CA THR A 219 10.94 1.63 -1.16
C THR A 219 10.85 3.00 -1.81
N GLU A 220 11.76 3.89 -1.43
CA GLU A 220 11.85 5.22 -2.05
C GLU A 220 10.51 5.96 -2.05
N ALA A 221 9.80 5.88 -0.92
CA ALA A 221 8.45 6.44 -0.81
C ALA A 221 8.44 7.98 -0.87
N GLY A 222 9.54 8.62 -0.59
CA GLY A 222 9.70 10.06 -0.63
C GLY A 222 9.70 10.73 0.74
N ASP A 223 9.72 12.06 0.72
CA ASP A 223 9.71 12.85 1.95
C ASP A 223 8.29 13.14 2.46
N GLY A 224 8.18 13.45 3.74
CA GLY A 224 7.04 14.08 4.38
C GLY A 224 5.70 13.45 4.01
N GLU A 225 4.89 14.22 3.32
CA GLU A 225 3.55 13.84 2.87
C GLU A 225 3.55 12.64 1.91
N ASP A 226 4.40 12.69 0.90
CA ASP A 226 4.44 11.64 -0.15
C ASP A 226 4.84 10.29 0.43
N GLY A 227 5.83 10.27 1.32
CA GLY A 227 6.27 9.05 1.98
C GLY A 227 5.19 8.42 2.86
N ARG A 228 4.45 9.25 3.58
CA ARG A 228 3.32 8.82 4.42
C ARG A 228 2.18 8.27 3.60
N ILE A 229 1.77 8.97 2.57
CA ILE A 229 0.66 8.57 1.69
C ILE A 229 0.99 7.28 0.94
N LYS A 230 2.16 7.17 0.30
CA LYS A 230 2.55 5.96 -0.42
C LYS A 230 2.64 4.74 0.50
N SER A 231 3.24 4.89 1.66
CA SER A 231 3.35 3.81 2.64
C SER A 231 1.98 3.38 3.14
N ALA A 232 1.12 4.33 3.51
CA ALA A 232 -0.24 4.04 3.97
C ALA A 232 -1.08 3.37 2.87
N LEU A 233 -0.98 3.83 1.64
CA LEU A 233 -1.70 3.28 0.50
C LEU A 233 -1.27 1.84 0.19
N GLY A 234 0.03 1.61 -0.01
CA GLY A 234 0.56 0.31 -0.41
C GLY A 234 0.50 -0.73 0.71
N ILE A 235 1.01 -0.40 1.89
CA ILE A 235 0.97 -1.30 3.05
C ILE A 235 -0.48 -1.47 3.52
N GLY A 236 -1.23 -0.38 3.61
CA GLY A 236 -2.63 -0.40 4.06
C GLY A 236 -3.53 -1.26 3.20
N ALA A 237 -3.35 -1.27 1.87
CA ALA A 237 -4.10 -2.14 0.96
C ALA A 237 -3.88 -3.62 1.28
N LEU A 238 -2.64 -4.04 1.51
CA LEU A 238 -2.31 -5.42 1.83
C LEU A 238 -2.79 -5.81 3.23
N LEU A 239 -2.62 -4.94 4.22
CA LEU A 239 -3.14 -5.18 5.56
C LEU A 239 -4.68 -5.28 5.56
N ALA A 240 -5.37 -4.50 4.73
CA ALA A 240 -6.83 -4.60 4.56
C ALA A 240 -7.25 -5.95 3.94
N ASP A 241 -6.39 -6.56 3.15
CA ASP A 241 -6.58 -7.92 2.60
C ASP A 241 -6.21 -9.03 3.61
N GLY A 242 -5.76 -8.67 4.82
CA GLY A 242 -5.28 -9.63 5.82
C GLY A 242 -3.85 -10.11 5.57
N LEU A 243 -3.08 -9.43 4.75
CA LEU A 243 -1.70 -9.79 4.39
C LEU A 243 -0.71 -8.86 5.07
N GLY A 244 0.28 -9.44 5.75
CA GLY A 244 1.36 -8.70 6.39
C GLY A 244 1.50 -9.00 7.88
N ASP A 245 2.73 -9.29 8.31
CA ASP A 245 3.07 -9.72 9.68
C ASP A 245 4.05 -8.75 10.35
N THR A 246 4.82 -8.04 9.55
CA THR A 246 5.70 -6.97 9.98
C THR A 246 5.80 -5.91 8.89
N ILE A 247 5.96 -4.65 9.28
CA ILE A 247 6.03 -3.54 8.34
C ILE A 247 7.20 -2.61 8.65
N ARG A 248 7.66 -1.91 7.61
CA ARG A 248 8.49 -0.72 7.72
C ARG A 248 7.91 0.40 6.86
N VAL A 249 7.60 1.53 7.47
CA VAL A 249 7.38 2.79 6.77
C VAL A 249 8.75 3.41 6.50
N SER A 250 9.04 3.75 5.25
CA SER A 250 10.31 4.35 4.85
C SER A 250 10.09 5.84 4.57
N LEU A 251 10.74 6.69 5.35
CA LEU A 251 10.70 8.14 5.20
C LEU A 251 12.12 8.68 5.02
N SER A 252 12.24 9.85 4.39
CA SER A 252 13.51 10.60 4.31
C SER A 252 13.73 11.47 5.58
N GLU A 253 13.49 10.87 6.74
CA GLU A 253 13.59 11.47 8.07
C GLU A 253 14.48 10.59 8.96
N GLU A 254 14.72 10.99 10.20
CA GLU A 254 15.41 10.13 11.15
C GLU A 254 14.63 8.82 11.38
N PRO A 255 15.30 7.66 11.47
CA PRO A 255 14.64 6.37 11.53
C PRO A 255 13.59 6.21 12.63
N GLU A 256 13.80 6.82 13.78
CA GLU A 256 12.83 6.79 14.88
C GLU A 256 11.52 7.50 14.56
N ALA A 257 11.50 8.44 13.61
CA ALA A 257 10.29 9.13 13.16
C ALA A 257 9.35 8.21 12.34
N GLU A 258 9.88 7.13 11.76
CA GLU A 258 9.08 6.13 11.02
C GLU A 258 8.14 5.33 11.94
N ILE A 259 8.54 5.13 13.19
CA ILE A 259 7.84 4.23 14.13
C ILE A 259 6.43 4.71 14.47
N PRO A 260 6.21 5.97 14.89
CA PRO A 260 4.86 6.47 15.17
C PRO A 260 3.93 6.40 13.96
N VAL A 261 4.43 6.67 12.76
CA VAL A 261 3.68 6.59 11.50
C VAL A 261 3.23 5.15 11.24
N ALA A 262 4.16 4.21 11.35
CA ALA A 262 3.86 2.78 11.19
C ALA A 262 2.86 2.29 12.24
N ARG A 263 2.99 2.71 13.49
CA ARG A 263 2.07 2.36 14.58
C ARG A 263 0.66 2.87 14.30
N LYS A 264 0.51 4.11 13.90
CA LYS A 264 -0.80 4.69 13.53
C LYS A 264 -1.48 3.89 12.42
N LEU A 265 -0.72 3.49 11.39
CA LEU A 265 -1.24 2.67 10.30
C LEU A 265 -1.72 1.30 10.79
N VAL A 266 -0.89 0.59 11.55
CA VAL A 266 -1.23 -0.73 12.10
C VAL A 266 -2.44 -0.64 13.02
N ASP A 267 -2.45 0.30 13.94
CA ASP A 267 -3.55 0.46 14.91
C ASP A 267 -4.86 0.80 14.21
N TYR A 268 -4.81 1.64 13.18
CA TYR A 268 -5.99 1.99 12.37
C TYR A 268 -6.58 0.77 11.66
N ILE A 269 -5.76 -0.04 11.01
CA ILE A 269 -6.24 -1.25 10.33
C ILE A 269 -6.71 -2.30 11.35
N THR A 270 -5.97 -2.51 12.42
CA THR A 270 -6.32 -3.54 13.42
C THR A 270 -7.55 -3.18 14.25
N SER A 271 -7.90 -1.89 14.35
CA SER A 271 -9.15 -1.44 15.00
C SER A 271 -10.42 -1.98 14.32
N ARG A 272 -10.31 -2.47 13.08
CA ARG A 272 -11.42 -3.07 12.33
C ARG A 272 -11.70 -4.53 12.72
N ARG A 273 -10.89 -5.15 13.55
CA ARG A 273 -11.09 -6.55 13.96
C ARG A 273 -12.49 -6.75 14.53
N ASN A 274 -13.08 -7.90 14.22
CA ASN A 274 -14.43 -8.27 14.65
C ASN A 274 -15.54 -7.30 14.16
N HIS A 275 -15.32 -6.62 13.03
CA HIS A 275 -16.37 -5.82 12.41
C HIS A 275 -17.60 -6.67 12.04
N PRO A 276 -18.80 -6.07 11.96
CA PRO A 276 -19.99 -6.77 11.51
C PRO A 276 -19.80 -7.38 10.11
N TYR A 277 -20.50 -8.46 9.83
CA TYR A 277 -20.44 -9.12 8.53
C TYR A 277 -20.97 -8.20 7.42
N ILE A 278 -20.24 -8.16 6.30
CA ILE A 278 -20.63 -7.44 5.09
C ILE A 278 -21.09 -8.49 4.06
N PRO A 279 -22.38 -8.54 3.68
CA PRO A 279 -22.91 -9.53 2.75
C PRO A 279 -22.60 -9.17 1.29
N GLY A 280 -21.33 -8.98 0.97
CA GLY A 280 -20.86 -8.68 -0.38
C GLY A 280 -20.58 -9.94 -1.20
N MET A 281 -20.53 -9.77 -2.52
CA MET A 281 -20.07 -10.79 -3.44
C MET A 281 -19.10 -10.21 -4.47
N GLU A 282 -18.18 -11.03 -4.93
CA GLU A 282 -17.23 -10.65 -5.96
C GLU A 282 -17.91 -10.67 -7.34
N ALA A 283 -17.61 -9.68 -8.17
CA ALA A 283 -18.08 -9.66 -9.56
C ALA A 283 -17.42 -10.80 -10.36
N PRO A 284 -18.16 -11.49 -11.26
CA PRO A 284 -17.67 -12.69 -11.95
C PRO A 284 -16.37 -12.49 -12.74
N ASP A 285 -16.17 -11.31 -13.29
CA ASP A 285 -15.00 -11.01 -14.14
C ASP A 285 -13.86 -10.34 -13.37
N PHE A 286 -13.99 -10.20 -12.05
CA PHE A 286 -12.95 -9.61 -11.23
C PHE A 286 -11.81 -10.60 -10.99
N ASN A 287 -10.58 -10.16 -11.25
CA ASN A 287 -9.38 -10.95 -10.97
C ASN A 287 -8.53 -10.23 -9.91
N TYR A 288 -8.57 -10.73 -8.70
CA TYR A 288 -7.84 -10.19 -7.55
C TYR A 288 -6.32 -10.12 -7.78
N LEU A 289 -5.74 -11.08 -8.51
CA LEU A 289 -4.30 -11.14 -8.79
C LEU A 289 -3.85 -10.21 -9.92
N SER A 290 -4.76 -9.86 -10.81
CA SER A 290 -4.50 -8.96 -11.93
C SER A 290 -5.71 -8.07 -12.20
N PRO A 291 -6.04 -7.17 -11.26
CA PRO A 291 -7.20 -6.31 -11.42
C PRO A 291 -7.06 -5.41 -12.64
N VAL A 292 -8.16 -5.23 -13.35
CA VAL A 292 -8.31 -4.24 -14.40
C VAL A 292 -9.32 -3.19 -13.96
N ARG A 293 -9.18 -1.98 -14.47
CA ARG A 293 -10.15 -0.93 -14.14
C ARG A 293 -11.56 -1.38 -14.49
N ARG A 294 -12.48 -1.22 -13.53
CA ARG A 294 -13.90 -1.49 -13.72
C ARG A 294 -14.43 -0.68 -14.91
N LYS A 295 -15.13 -1.36 -15.82
CA LYS A 295 -15.75 -0.69 -16.98
C LYS A 295 -16.89 0.18 -16.51
N THR A 296 -16.77 1.48 -16.74
CA THR A 296 -17.81 2.46 -16.43
C THR A 296 -18.17 3.27 -17.67
N ARG A 297 -19.36 3.82 -17.69
CA ARG A 297 -19.78 4.74 -18.71
C ARG A 297 -19.21 6.13 -18.39
N PRO A 298 -18.62 6.84 -19.35
CA PRO A 298 -18.24 8.22 -19.10
C PRO A 298 -19.48 9.11 -18.91
N VAL A 299 -19.50 9.86 -17.81
CA VAL A 299 -20.48 10.89 -17.54
C VAL A 299 -19.72 12.20 -17.41
N ARG A 300 -19.75 13.05 -18.43
CA ARG A 300 -18.85 14.20 -18.58
C ARG A 300 -17.39 13.74 -18.47
N ASN A 301 -16.64 14.27 -17.51
CA ASN A 301 -15.25 13.90 -17.25
C ASN A 301 -15.07 12.82 -16.15
N ILE A 302 -16.13 12.09 -15.78
CA ILE A 302 -16.10 11.07 -14.73
C ILE A 302 -16.33 9.69 -15.36
N GLY A 303 -15.49 8.72 -14.99
CA GLY A 303 -15.61 7.34 -15.46
C GLY A 303 -15.09 7.13 -16.88
N GLY A 304 -15.36 5.95 -17.46
CA GLY A 304 -14.78 5.55 -18.74
C GLY A 304 -13.25 5.57 -18.70
N ASP A 305 -12.65 6.19 -19.69
CA ASP A 305 -11.19 6.36 -19.79
C ASP A 305 -10.68 7.65 -19.14
N HIS A 306 -11.54 8.42 -18.50
CA HIS A 306 -11.14 9.64 -17.81
C HIS A 306 -10.32 9.33 -16.55
N LEU A 307 -9.45 10.27 -16.18
CA LEU A 307 -8.74 10.21 -14.91
C LEU A 307 -9.73 10.34 -13.75
N PRO A 308 -9.47 9.69 -12.60
CA PRO A 308 -10.31 9.84 -11.43
C PRO A 308 -10.39 11.30 -10.99
N VAL A 309 -11.59 11.74 -10.64
CA VAL A 309 -11.84 13.12 -10.21
C VAL A 309 -11.62 13.31 -8.72
N VAL A 310 -11.29 14.54 -8.33
CA VAL A 310 -11.27 14.98 -6.94
C VAL A 310 -12.51 15.85 -6.68
N LEU A 311 -13.35 15.39 -5.77
CA LEU A 311 -14.48 16.10 -5.26
C LEU A 311 -14.15 16.62 -3.86
N ALA A 312 -14.33 17.90 -3.62
CA ALA A 312 -14.02 18.55 -2.36
C ALA A 312 -15.28 19.12 -1.68
N ASP A 313 -15.26 19.15 -0.37
CA ASP A 313 -16.33 19.75 0.44
C ASP A 313 -16.07 21.23 0.71
N ARG A 314 -17.10 22.03 0.53
CA ARG A 314 -17.10 23.46 0.87
C ARG A 314 -18.48 23.88 1.42
N MET A 315 -19.18 22.98 2.10
CA MET A 315 -20.46 23.30 2.74
C MET A 315 -20.36 24.42 3.78
N ASP A 316 -19.17 24.65 4.31
CA ASP A 316 -18.90 25.75 5.24
C ASP A 316 -18.77 27.13 4.57
N GLY A 317 -18.88 27.17 3.24
CA GLY A 317 -18.84 28.40 2.44
C GLY A 317 -17.42 28.99 2.25
N ARG A 318 -16.38 28.38 2.84
CA ARG A 318 -14.99 28.83 2.69
C ARG A 318 -14.38 28.29 1.41
N MET A 319 -13.89 29.18 0.54
CA MET A 319 -13.28 28.85 -0.75
C MET A 319 -11.76 28.88 -0.68
N GLU A 320 -11.21 28.27 0.37
CA GLU A 320 -9.77 28.09 0.47
C GLU A 320 -9.31 27.03 -0.55
N THR A 321 -8.35 27.38 -1.40
CA THR A 321 -7.77 26.49 -2.42
C THR A 321 -6.27 26.31 -2.23
N HIS A 322 -5.78 25.16 -2.66
CA HIS A 322 -4.34 24.91 -2.71
C HIS A 322 -3.74 25.51 -3.98
N PRO A 323 -2.54 26.14 -3.94
CA PRO A 323 -1.96 26.81 -5.12
C PRO A 323 -1.75 25.91 -6.35
N GLN A 324 -1.57 24.62 -6.12
CA GLN A 324 -1.26 23.64 -7.18
C GLN A 324 -2.40 22.65 -7.46
N PHE A 325 -3.37 22.53 -6.56
CA PHE A 325 -4.39 21.49 -6.63
C PHE A 325 -5.77 22.09 -6.57
N THR A 326 -6.44 22.15 -7.72
CA THR A 326 -7.82 22.59 -7.82
C THR A 326 -8.74 21.39 -7.95
N PRO A 327 -9.70 21.17 -7.05
CA PRO A 327 -10.68 20.10 -7.18
C PRO A 327 -11.47 20.23 -8.50
N ASP A 328 -11.86 19.09 -9.06
CA ASP A 328 -12.69 19.06 -10.27
C ASP A 328 -14.14 19.45 -9.96
N TYR A 329 -14.64 19.01 -8.81
CA TYR A 329 -15.98 19.27 -8.30
C TYR A 329 -15.93 19.74 -6.86
N ILE A 330 -16.79 20.68 -6.53
CA ILE A 330 -16.98 21.18 -5.16
C ILE A 330 -18.43 20.96 -4.73
N TYR A 331 -18.61 20.19 -3.65
CA TYR A 331 -19.89 20.06 -3.01
C TYR A 331 -20.14 21.26 -2.09
N ALA A 332 -21.08 22.12 -2.49
CA ALA A 332 -21.44 23.36 -1.81
C ALA A 332 -22.71 23.23 -0.94
N GLY A 333 -23.38 22.06 -0.99
CA GLY A 333 -24.60 21.82 -0.21
C GLY A 333 -25.78 22.64 -0.71
N ARG A 334 -26.28 23.56 0.10
CA ARG A 334 -27.56 24.26 -0.19
C ARG A 334 -27.41 25.57 -0.94
N ALA A 335 -26.21 26.13 -1.06
CA ALA A 335 -25.99 27.40 -1.73
C ALA A 335 -24.59 27.46 -2.35
N LEU A 336 -24.48 28.09 -3.51
CA LEU A 336 -23.20 28.40 -4.10
C LEU A 336 -22.42 29.39 -3.21
N PRO A 337 -21.09 29.28 -3.17
CA PRO A 337 -20.26 30.30 -2.53
C PRO A 337 -20.39 31.64 -3.24
N GLU A 338 -20.12 32.75 -2.53
CA GLU A 338 -20.18 34.10 -3.10
C GLU A 338 -19.24 34.29 -4.30
N GLN A 339 -18.12 33.58 -4.30
CA GLN A 339 -17.16 33.57 -5.40
C GLN A 339 -16.92 32.13 -5.86
N THR A 340 -17.02 31.91 -7.16
CA THR A 340 -16.75 30.62 -7.80
C THR A 340 -15.41 30.63 -8.51
N GLU A 341 -14.70 29.49 -8.48
CA GLU A 341 -13.43 29.29 -9.19
C GLU A 341 -13.70 28.94 -10.66
N PRO A 342 -13.03 29.61 -11.62
CA PRO A 342 -13.17 29.27 -13.04
C PRO A 342 -12.74 27.82 -13.32
N GLY A 343 -13.57 27.09 -14.09
CA GLY A 343 -13.30 25.70 -14.48
C GLY A 343 -13.67 24.67 -13.43
N VAL A 344 -14.10 25.08 -12.23
CA VAL A 344 -14.60 24.19 -11.19
C VAL A 344 -16.10 23.97 -11.38
N GLN A 345 -16.54 22.74 -11.21
CA GLN A 345 -17.96 22.37 -11.23
C GLN A 345 -18.47 22.27 -9.79
N TYR A 346 -19.69 22.73 -9.56
CA TYR A 346 -20.29 22.76 -8.22
C TYR A 346 -21.42 21.74 -8.11
N ILE A 347 -21.59 21.19 -6.93
CA ILE A 347 -22.68 20.26 -6.62
C ILE A 347 -23.55 20.88 -5.53
N LEU A 348 -24.84 20.93 -5.81
CA LEU A 348 -25.87 21.43 -4.88
C LEU A 348 -26.85 20.31 -4.53
N ASP A 349 -27.42 20.37 -3.34
CA ASP A 349 -28.52 19.49 -2.97
C ASP A 349 -29.67 19.60 -4.00
N ALA A 350 -30.22 18.47 -4.41
CA ALA A 350 -31.19 18.40 -5.51
C ALA A 350 -32.46 19.19 -5.25
N ASP A 351 -32.88 19.34 -4.00
CA ASP A 351 -34.08 20.09 -3.62
C ASP A 351 -33.90 21.62 -3.73
N VAL A 352 -32.69 22.11 -3.81
CA VAL A 352 -32.38 23.54 -4.01
C VAL A 352 -31.79 23.86 -5.37
N TRP A 353 -31.29 22.84 -6.11
CA TRP A 353 -30.72 23.03 -7.43
C TRP A 353 -31.73 23.50 -8.45
N LYS A 354 -31.40 24.54 -9.24
CA LYS A 354 -32.27 25.15 -10.24
C LYS A 354 -31.72 25.17 -11.66
N GLY A 355 -30.59 24.42 -11.88
CA GLY A 355 -29.95 24.37 -13.18
C GLY A 355 -29.01 25.55 -13.46
N GLU A 356 -28.42 26.12 -12.41
CA GLU A 356 -27.41 27.17 -12.55
C GLU A 356 -26.21 26.66 -13.39
N PRO A 357 -25.53 27.52 -14.16
CA PRO A 357 -24.37 27.14 -14.94
C PRO A 357 -23.28 26.51 -14.07
N ASP A 358 -22.59 25.50 -14.59
CA ASP A 358 -21.51 24.74 -13.92
C ASP A 358 -21.92 24.12 -12.58
N THR A 359 -23.23 23.82 -12.42
CA THR A 359 -23.77 23.16 -11.22
C THR A 359 -24.53 21.89 -11.54
N TRP A 360 -24.51 20.95 -10.58
CA TRP A 360 -25.11 19.62 -10.72
C TRP A 360 -25.83 19.20 -9.43
N PRO A 361 -26.97 18.49 -9.54
CA PRO A 361 -27.72 18.06 -8.37
C PRO A 361 -27.14 16.84 -7.68
N ALA A 362 -27.19 16.85 -6.36
CA ALA A 362 -26.89 15.70 -5.51
C ALA A 362 -28.18 15.16 -4.86
N PHE A 363 -28.37 13.88 -4.99
CA PHE A 363 -29.49 13.11 -4.43
C PHE A 363 -28.97 12.14 -3.38
N ASN A 364 -29.78 11.84 -2.39
CA ASN A 364 -29.58 10.66 -1.55
C ASN A 364 -30.55 9.53 -1.98
N TYR A 365 -30.32 8.34 -1.48
CA TYR A 365 -31.08 7.13 -1.84
C TYR A 365 -32.58 7.19 -1.46
N ALA A 366 -33.03 8.17 -0.67
CA ALA A 366 -34.44 8.40 -0.36
C ALA A 366 -35.13 9.38 -1.33
N GLN A 367 -34.37 9.99 -2.24
CA GLN A 367 -34.88 11.03 -3.18
C GLN A 367 -34.99 10.49 -4.62
N LEU A 368 -35.31 9.22 -4.81
CA LEU A 368 -35.38 8.62 -6.14
C LEU A 368 -36.44 9.26 -7.03
N GLU A 369 -37.62 9.58 -6.50
CA GLU A 369 -38.69 10.26 -7.26
C GLU A 369 -38.23 11.62 -7.78
N LEU A 370 -37.48 12.39 -6.96
CA LEU A 370 -36.91 13.66 -7.37
C LEU A 370 -35.84 13.46 -8.47
N MET A 371 -35.06 12.42 -8.37
CA MET A 371 -34.03 12.05 -9.36
C MET A 371 -34.66 11.66 -10.71
N GLU A 372 -35.79 10.93 -10.70
CA GLU A 372 -36.52 10.50 -11.91
C GLU A 372 -37.07 11.70 -12.70
N THR A 373 -37.47 12.75 -12.03
CA THR A 373 -38.02 13.96 -12.66
C THR A 373 -36.99 15.00 -13.04
N CYS A 374 -35.74 14.82 -12.61
CA CYS A 374 -34.67 15.78 -12.87
C CYS A 374 -34.04 15.56 -14.26
N ALA A 375 -33.93 16.63 -15.05
CA ALA A 375 -33.37 16.58 -16.41
C ALA A 375 -31.86 16.88 -16.50
N ALA A 376 -31.12 16.88 -15.38
CA ALA A 376 -29.70 17.16 -15.40
C ALA A 376 -28.90 16.03 -16.15
N GLU A 377 -27.90 16.46 -16.91
CA GLU A 377 -27.01 15.55 -17.67
C GLU A 377 -25.97 14.85 -16.80
N LEU A 378 -25.79 15.31 -15.57
CA LEU A 378 -24.94 14.72 -14.54
C LEU A 378 -25.70 14.80 -13.22
N LYS A 379 -25.82 13.67 -12.55
CA LYS A 379 -26.47 13.53 -11.25
C LYS A 379 -25.53 12.81 -10.30
N PHE A 380 -25.47 13.20 -9.05
CA PHE A 380 -24.70 12.50 -8.02
C PHE A 380 -25.69 11.82 -7.07
N LEU A 381 -25.58 10.50 -6.94
CA LEU A 381 -26.39 9.71 -6.02
C LEU A 381 -25.53 9.23 -4.84
N PHE A 382 -25.77 9.80 -3.67
CA PHE A 382 -25.11 9.42 -2.42
C PHE A 382 -25.83 8.22 -1.81
N THR A 383 -25.15 7.09 -1.68
CA THR A 383 -25.73 5.87 -1.13
C THR A 383 -24.68 5.01 -0.43
N PRO A 384 -24.99 4.48 0.78
CA PRO A 384 -24.21 3.39 1.35
C PRO A 384 -24.60 2.05 0.69
N TYR A 385 -23.72 1.06 0.82
CA TYR A 385 -23.97 -0.28 0.28
C TYR A 385 -25.30 -0.88 0.77
N MET A 386 -25.62 -0.75 2.04
CA MET A 386 -26.84 -1.32 2.63
C MET A 386 -28.14 -0.65 2.12
N ALA A 387 -28.03 0.52 1.53
CA ALA A 387 -29.16 1.21 0.91
C ALA A 387 -29.26 0.98 -0.62
N LEU A 388 -28.38 0.14 -1.18
CA LEU A 388 -28.43 -0.24 -2.60
C LEU A 388 -29.52 -1.29 -2.82
N THR A 389 -30.78 -0.88 -2.66
CA THR A 389 -31.97 -1.72 -2.80
C THR A 389 -32.29 -1.97 -4.28
N ARG A 390 -33.28 -2.85 -4.54
CA ARG A 390 -33.77 -3.11 -5.89
C ARG A 390 -34.30 -1.86 -6.57
N GLU A 391 -34.93 -0.98 -5.80
CA GLU A 391 -35.48 0.30 -6.29
C GLU A 391 -34.34 1.24 -6.70
N VAL A 392 -33.28 1.35 -5.89
CA VAL A 392 -32.08 2.14 -6.23
C VAL A 392 -31.40 1.59 -7.47
N VAL A 393 -31.24 0.27 -7.58
CA VAL A 393 -30.68 -0.39 -8.76
C VAL A 393 -31.53 -0.12 -10.00
N ALA A 394 -32.86 -0.23 -9.90
CA ALA A 394 -33.77 0.05 -11.00
C ALA A 394 -33.69 1.52 -11.46
N CYS A 395 -33.62 2.44 -10.53
CA CYS A 395 -33.43 3.87 -10.81
C CYS A 395 -32.10 4.11 -11.54
N LEU A 396 -31.00 3.55 -11.07
CA LEU A 396 -29.70 3.68 -11.72
C LEU A 396 -29.66 3.09 -13.15
N LYS A 397 -30.41 2.02 -13.41
CA LYS A 397 -30.55 1.46 -14.77
C LYS A 397 -31.21 2.44 -15.74
N GLN A 398 -32.12 3.27 -15.25
CA GLN A 398 -32.81 4.28 -16.04
C GLN A 398 -32.01 5.59 -16.14
N HIS A 399 -31.05 5.81 -15.25
CA HIS A 399 -30.25 7.05 -15.17
C HIS A 399 -28.74 6.75 -15.37
N PRO A 400 -28.31 6.45 -16.62
CA PRO A 400 -26.91 6.20 -16.92
C PRO A 400 -26.01 7.46 -16.72
N GLU A 401 -26.62 8.63 -16.63
CA GLU A 401 -25.97 9.91 -16.30
C GLU A 401 -25.68 10.09 -14.80
N ALA A 402 -26.09 9.13 -13.97
CA ALA A 402 -25.83 9.19 -12.53
C ALA A 402 -24.44 8.64 -12.18
N VAL A 403 -23.74 9.39 -11.33
CA VAL A 403 -22.50 8.98 -10.67
C VAL A 403 -22.84 8.61 -9.24
N VAL A 404 -22.41 7.42 -8.83
CA VAL A 404 -22.64 6.93 -7.46
C VAL A 404 -21.53 7.45 -6.54
N VAL A 405 -21.92 8.13 -5.47
CA VAL A 405 -21.02 8.51 -4.38
C VAL A 405 -21.21 7.51 -3.25
N SER A 406 -20.28 6.59 -3.13
CA SER A 406 -20.32 5.50 -2.15
C SER A 406 -19.97 6.04 -0.77
N GLN A 407 -20.87 5.86 0.19
CA GLN A 407 -20.72 6.27 1.59
C GLN A 407 -20.60 5.03 2.49
N SER A 408 -19.88 5.13 3.60
CA SER A 408 -19.82 4.07 4.59
C SER A 408 -19.58 4.62 6.00
N ASN A 409 -20.37 4.14 6.95
CA ASN A 409 -20.14 4.30 8.39
C ASN A 409 -19.69 2.96 9.04
N HIS A 410 -19.42 1.96 8.22
CA HIS A 410 -19.00 0.64 8.70
C HIS A 410 -17.56 0.72 9.25
N PRO A 411 -17.22 0.00 10.33
CA PRO A 411 -15.85 -0.06 10.83
C PRO A 411 -14.84 -0.50 9.75
N ASN A 412 -15.22 -1.48 8.91
CA ASN A 412 -14.48 -1.85 7.71
C ASN A 412 -15.10 -1.17 6.49
N ARG A 413 -14.87 0.13 6.33
CA ARG A 413 -15.41 0.89 5.21
C ARG A 413 -14.88 0.43 3.85
N VAL A 414 -13.64 -0.03 3.79
CA VAL A 414 -13.05 -0.57 2.57
C VAL A 414 -13.86 -1.77 2.06
N GLY A 415 -14.24 -2.69 2.94
CA GLY A 415 -15.07 -3.85 2.58
C GLY A 415 -16.44 -3.44 2.07
N GLU A 416 -17.08 -2.44 2.69
CA GLU A 416 -18.40 -1.98 2.28
C GLU A 416 -18.36 -1.24 0.93
N HIS A 417 -17.34 -0.41 0.69
CA HIS A 417 -17.11 0.23 -0.60
C HIS A 417 -16.81 -0.78 -1.71
N ARG A 418 -16.01 -1.80 -1.43
CA ARG A 418 -15.79 -2.93 -2.35
C ARG A 418 -17.12 -3.62 -2.68
N ALA A 419 -17.91 -3.94 -1.68
CA ALA A 419 -19.20 -4.61 -1.84
C ALA A 419 -20.14 -3.82 -2.75
N LEU A 420 -20.22 -2.49 -2.56
CA LEU A 420 -21.04 -1.61 -3.41
C LEU A 420 -20.56 -1.65 -4.88
N ALA A 421 -19.27 -1.46 -5.12
CA ALA A 421 -18.73 -1.43 -6.48
C ALA A 421 -18.92 -2.78 -7.22
N HIS A 422 -18.71 -3.89 -6.52
CA HIS A 422 -18.95 -5.23 -7.07
C HIS A 422 -20.43 -5.49 -7.33
N GLN A 423 -21.33 -5.05 -6.42
CA GLN A 423 -22.77 -5.19 -6.61
C GLN A 423 -23.24 -4.44 -7.87
N LEU A 424 -22.76 -3.22 -8.10
CA LEU A 424 -23.07 -2.47 -9.31
C LEU A 424 -22.67 -3.26 -10.57
N THR A 425 -21.51 -3.91 -10.55
CA THR A 425 -21.03 -4.72 -11.66
C THR A 425 -21.89 -5.97 -11.86
N VAL A 426 -22.27 -6.67 -10.80
CA VAL A 426 -23.16 -7.82 -10.83
C VAL A 426 -24.52 -7.47 -11.42
N GLU A 427 -25.04 -6.27 -11.09
CA GLU A 427 -26.29 -5.76 -11.64
C GLU A 427 -26.19 -5.23 -13.07
N GLY A 428 -25.01 -5.29 -13.69
CA GLY A 428 -24.77 -4.77 -15.04
C GLY A 428 -24.71 -3.26 -15.14
N LEU A 429 -24.54 -2.57 -14.02
CA LEU A 429 -24.49 -1.12 -13.94
C LEU A 429 -23.09 -0.59 -14.24
N GLN A 430 -22.99 0.36 -15.15
CA GLN A 430 -21.73 1.01 -15.55
C GLN A 430 -21.62 2.44 -15.01
N ASN A 431 -22.43 2.80 -14.03
CA ASN A 431 -22.33 4.10 -13.37
C ASN A 431 -20.95 4.25 -12.71
N PRO A 432 -20.26 5.39 -12.89
CA PRO A 432 -19.00 5.67 -12.19
C PRO A 432 -19.20 5.71 -10.68
N VAL A 433 -18.13 5.44 -9.93
CA VAL A 433 -18.14 5.45 -8.46
C VAL A 433 -17.08 6.40 -7.93
N ILE A 434 -17.50 7.32 -7.09
CA ILE A 434 -16.66 8.18 -6.25
C ILE A 434 -16.74 7.66 -4.82
N PHE A 435 -15.59 7.45 -4.18
CA PHE A 435 -15.55 7.01 -2.79
C PHE A 435 -15.50 8.19 -1.83
N PHE A 436 -16.55 8.33 -1.04
CA PHE A 436 -16.64 9.30 0.04
C PHE A 436 -15.99 8.73 1.31
N GLN A 437 -15.01 9.46 1.83
CA GLN A 437 -14.27 9.09 3.03
C GLN A 437 -14.41 10.22 4.06
N HIS A 438 -14.98 9.88 5.21
CA HIS A 438 -15.26 10.82 6.29
C HIS A 438 -14.26 10.65 7.44
N TYR A 439 -13.68 11.75 7.88
CA TYR A 439 -12.71 11.82 8.97
C TYR A 439 -12.99 13.01 9.89
N ALA A 440 -12.30 13.00 11.04
CA ALA A 440 -12.33 14.11 12.02
C ALA A 440 -10.91 14.31 12.60
N GLU A 441 -9.94 14.50 11.69
CA GLU A 441 -8.53 14.55 12.05
C GLU A 441 -8.06 16.00 12.22
N ASP A 442 -7.19 16.21 13.23
CA ASP A 442 -6.62 17.52 13.54
C ASP A 442 -5.20 17.72 12.97
N THR A 443 -4.58 16.64 12.48
CA THR A 443 -3.25 16.68 11.87
C THR A 443 -3.28 16.15 10.45
N ALA A 444 -2.44 16.73 9.58
CA ALA A 444 -2.29 16.26 8.20
C ALA A 444 -1.82 14.80 8.14
N GLU A 445 -0.87 14.41 9.01
CA GLU A 445 -0.35 13.05 9.08
C GLU A 445 -1.45 12.02 9.35
N ASP A 446 -2.34 12.28 10.31
CA ASP A 446 -3.43 11.35 10.64
C ASP A 446 -4.40 11.19 9.46
N LEU A 447 -4.73 12.28 8.77
CA LEU A 447 -5.57 12.21 7.57
C LEU A 447 -4.88 11.43 6.44
N GLN A 448 -3.60 11.71 6.17
CA GLN A 448 -2.82 11.05 5.12
C GLN A 448 -2.75 9.53 5.33
N ILE A 449 -2.47 9.11 6.56
CA ILE A 449 -2.37 7.68 6.90
C ILE A 449 -3.72 6.99 6.78
N LYS A 450 -4.78 7.54 7.37
CA LYS A 450 -6.10 6.93 7.37
C LYS A 450 -6.74 6.92 5.98
N ALA A 451 -6.72 8.05 5.29
CA ALA A 451 -7.29 8.15 3.95
C ALA A 451 -6.48 7.32 2.93
N GLY A 452 -5.16 7.32 3.02
CA GLY A 452 -4.29 6.45 2.20
C GLY A 452 -4.63 4.97 2.40
N ALA A 453 -4.74 4.53 3.65
CA ALA A 453 -5.08 3.15 3.99
C ALA A 453 -6.49 2.74 3.49
N ASP A 454 -7.46 3.65 3.56
CA ASP A 454 -8.83 3.37 3.11
C ASP A 454 -8.97 3.36 1.59
N MET A 455 -8.18 4.14 0.87
CA MET A 455 -8.28 4.23 -0.59
C MET A 455 -7.42 3.20 -1.33
N GLY A 456 -6.37 2.66 -0.68
CA GLY A 456 -5.39 1.81 -1.35
C GLY A 456 -6.00 0.62 -2.06
N ALA A 457 -6.72 -0.22 -1.35
CA ALA A 457 -7.35 -1.40 -1.94
C ALA A 457 -8.36 -1.06 -3.04
N LEU A 458 -9.14 0.01 -2.88
CA LEU A 458 -10.12 0.46 -3.86
C LEU A 458 -9.45 0.89 -5.17
N ILE A 459 -8.31 1.56 -5.07
CA ILE A 459 -7.51 1.99 -6.23
C ILE A 459 -6.88 0.77 -6.91
N PHE A 460 -6.22 -0.11 -6.15
CA PHE A 460 -5.52 -1.26 -6.72
C PHE A 460 -6.47 -2.31 -7.28
N ASP A 461 -7.70 -2.40 -6.79
CA ASP A 461 -8.75 -3.22 -7.38
C ASP A 461 -9.36 -2.61 -8.67
N GLY A 462 -8.96 -1.41 -9.05
CA GLY A 462 -9.46 -0.73 -10.24
C GLY A 462 -10.88 -0.18 -10.12
N LEU A 463 -11.35 0.10 -8.92
CA LEU A 463 -12.75 0.49 -8.66
C LEU A 463 -12.97 2.00 -8.64
N CYS A 464 -11.90 2.81 -8.60
CA CYS A 464 -11.96 4.23 -8.27
C CYS A 464 -12.12 5.13 -9.52
N ASP A 465 -13.26 5.79 -9.64
CA ASP A 465 -13.48 6.88 -10.62
C ASP A 465 -13.35 8.26 -9.99
N GLY A 466 -13.23 8.35 -8.68
CA GLY A 466 -13.01 9.60 -7.96
C GLY A 466 -12.90 9.41 -6.45
N ILE A 467 -12.38 10.43 -5.81
CA ILE A 467 -12.19 10.52 -4.36
C ILE A 467 -12.89 11.76 -3.81
N TYR A 468 -13.56 11.59 -2.68
CA TYR A 468 -14.15 12.67 -1.93
C TYR A 468 -13.73 12.54 -0.45
N LEU A 469 -12.78 13.37 -0.02
CA LEU A 469 -12.37 13.45 1.39
C LEU A 469 -13.17 14.55 2.10
N PHE A 470 -13.80 14.19 3.20
CA PHE A 470 -14.48 15.09 4.11
C PHE A 470 -13.87 14.99 5.50
N ASN A 471 -13.39 16.10 6.04
CA ASN A 471 -12.76 16.12 7.36
C ASN A 471 -13.40 17.18 8.26
N GLN A 472 -13.95 16.74 9.37
CA GLN A 472 -14.57 17.62 10.38
C GLN A 472 -13.56 18.14 11.42
N GLY A 473 -12.30 17.71 11.36
CA GLY A 473 -11.23 18.22 12.23
C GLY A 473 -10.68 19.57 11.79
N LYS A 474 -9.59 19.99 12.41
CA LYS A 474 -9.03 21.35 12.29
C LYS A 474 -8.13 21.57 11.07
N LEU A 475 -8.20 20.72 10.06
CA LEU A 475 -7.39 20.88 8.85
C LEU A 475 -7.99 21.90 7.89
N SER A 476 -7.12 22.63 7.19
CA SER A 476 -7.53 23.52 6.11
C SER A 476 -8.02 22.71 4.90
N HIS A 477 -8.88 23.30 4.08
CA HIS A 477 -9.32 22.70 2.82
C HIS A 477 -8.13 22.43 1.87
N ALA A 478 -7.14 23.31 1.85
CA ALA A 478 -5.94 23.13 1.06
C ALA A 478 -5.18 21.83 1.39
N VAL A 479 -5.05 21.49 2.67
CA VAL A 479 -4.43 20.24 3.14
C VAL A 479 -5.26 19.03 2.75
N ILE A 480 -6.57 19.09 2.88
CA ILE A 480 -7.48 17.99 2.51
C ILE A 480 -7.41 17.75 1.01
N ASP A 481 -7.45 18.78 0.18
CA ASP A 481 -7.36 18.68 -1.27
C ASP A 481 -6.00 18.11 -1.70
N ALA A 482 -4.90 18.62 -1.13
CA ALA A 482 -3.56 18.10 -1.40
C ALA A 482 -3.46 16.60 -1.07
N THR A 483 -4.06 16.16 0.03
CA THR A 483 -4.10 14.75 0.42
C THR A 483 -4.85 13.91 -0.61
N ALA A 484 -6.00 14.37 -1.09
CA ALA A 484 -6.77 13.65 -2.12
C ALA A 484 -5.99 13.49 -3.42
N PHE A 485 -5.37 14.56 -3.93
CA PHE A 485 -4.51 14.49 -5.11
C PHE A 485 -3.29 13.60 -4.89
N GLY A 486 -2.66 13.67 -3.72
CA GLY A 486 -1.53 12.83 -3.33
C GLY A 486 -1.86 11.34 -3.32
N ILE A 487 -3.04 10.97 -2.85
CA ILE A 487 -3.54 9.58 -2.85
C ILE A 487 -3.70 9.06 -4.29
N LEU A 488 -4.33 9.81 -5.18
CA LEU A 488 -4.50 9.41 -6.58
C LEU A 488 -3.14 9.25 -7.29
N GLN A 489 -2.19 10.12 -6.97
CA GLN A 489 -0.83 10.04 -7.53
C GLN A 489 -0.04 8.86 -6.96
N ALA A 490 -0.12 8.61 -5.66
CA ALA A 490 0.52 7.46 -5.01
C ALA A 490 0.00 6.12 -5.56
N GLY A 491 -1.28 6.05 -5.93
CA GLY A 491 -1.91 4.92 -6.61
C GLY A 491 -1.65 4.85 -8.11
N ARG A 492 -0.93 5.82 -8.68
CA ARG A 492 -0.59 5.95 -10.09
C ARG A 492 -1.77 6.00 -11.05
N ILE A 493 -2.90 6.52 -10.60
CA ILE A 493 -4.11 6.69 -11.41
C ILE A 493 -4.36 8.13 -11.85
N ARG A 494 -3.68 9.11 -11.24
CA ARG A 494 -3.67 10.52 -11.69
C ARG A 494 -2.39 11.20 -11.23
N THR A 495 -1.62 11.76 -12.17
CA THR A 495 -0.42 12.55 -11.87
C THR A 495 -0.81 14.02 -11.79
N SER A 496 -0.46 14.69 -10.72
CA SER A 496 -0.79 16.10 -10.47
C SER A 496 0.43 16.98 -10.14
N LYS A 497 1.56 16.38 -9.80
CA LYS A 497 2.84 17.06 -9.55
C LYS A 497 4.04 16.21 -9.97
N THR A 498 5.19 16.84 -10.10
CA THR A 498 6.46 16.10 -10.28
C THR A 498 6.76 15.26 -9.05
N GLU A 499 7.08 14.00 -9.25
CA GLU A 499 7.48 13.08 -8.19
C GLU A 499 9.00 13.06 -8.07
N TYR A 500 9.51 13.29 -6.87
CA TYR A 500 10.92 13.15 -6.55
C TYR A 500 11.15 11.79 -5.90
N ILE A 501 11.99 10.97 -6.52
CA ILE A 501 12.42 9.69 -5.96
C ILE A 501 13.70 9.97 -5.17
N SER A 502 13.61 9.90 -3.84
CA SER A 502 14.80 9.99 -3.00
C SER A 502 15.45 8.61 -2.88
N CYS A 503 16.67 8.50 -3.38
CA CYS A 503 17.50 7.33 -3.11
C CYS A 503 18.27 7.61 -1.82
N PRO A 504 18.06 6.86 -0.73
CA PRO A 504 18.95 6.92 0.43
C PRO A 504 20.31 6.38 -0.04
N GLY A 505 21.32 7.22 -0.01
CA GLY A 505 22.70 6.92 -0.42
C GLY A 505 23.33 5.78 0.40
#